data_31ea3ba8bc243ca5690797493536d788
#
_entry.id   31ea3ba8bc243ca5690797493536d788
#
_cell.length_a   1.000
_cell.length_b   1.000
_cell.length_c   1.000
_cell.angle_alpha   90.00
_cell.angle_beta   90.00
_cell.angle_gamma   90.00
#
_symmetry.space_group_name_H-M   'P 1'
#
loop_
_entity.id
_entity.type
_entity.pdbx_description
1 polymer ?
#
loop_
_entity_poly.entity_id
_entity_poly.type
_entity_poly.pdbx_seq_one_letter_code
_entity_poly.pdbx_strand_id
1 'polypeptide(L)'
;MLTPNGRFEPCKKICTNFSDYHPELWNPSWTVSTIILGLISFMNENEETAGSIRTTEQQKRVFAAQSLQYNFTSIQKFEPTFAPYFDKLGVDPITKLATIKKSTQ
;
A
#
# COMPACT_ATOMS: atom_id res chain seq x y z
N MET A 1 5.35 -5.94 -1.21
CA MET A 1 3.94 -5.58 -0.92
C MET A 1 3.28 -6.73 -0.17
N LEU A 2 2.63 -6.44 0.92
CA LEU A 2 2.00 -7.47 1.75
C LEU A 2 0.50 -7.54 1.54
N THR A 3 -0.17 -6.39 1.61
CA THR A 3 -1.63 -6.32 1.49
C THR A 3 -2.07 -6.47 0.04
N PRO A 4 -3.00 -7.39 -0.26
CA PRO A 4 -3.53 -7.51 -1.62
C PRO A 4 -4.13 -6.18 -2.10
N ASN A 5 -3.77 -5.75 -3.29
CA ASN A 5 -4.14 -4.42 -3.77
C ASN A 5 -4.52 -4.37 -5.26
N GLY A 6 -4.19 -5.40 -6.02
CA GLY A 6 -4.54 -5.44 -7.44
C GLY A 6 -3.56 -4.70 -8.36
N ARG A 7 -2.51 -4.09 -7.81
CA ARG A 7 -1.45 -3.43 -8.59
C ARG A 7 -0.18 -4.26 -8.58
N PHE A 8 0.16 -4.83 -7.42
CA PHE A 8 1.35 -5.65 -7.24
C PHE A 8 0.97 -6.97 -6.58
N GLU A 9 1.65 -8.03 -6.97
CA GLU A 9 1.43 -9.34 -6.38
C GLU A 9 2.00 -9.37 -4.95
N PRO A 10 1.23 -9.85 -3.96
CA PRO A 10 1.73 -9.92 -2.58
C PRO A 10 2.98 -10.81 -2.49
N CYS A 11 3.90 -10.42 -1.61
CA CYS A 11 5.12 -11.16 -1.31
C CYS A 11 6.08 -11.31 -2.48
N LYS A 12 5.94 -10.50 -3.52
CA LYS A 12 6.87 -10.45 -4.65
C LYS A 12 7.63 -9.14 -4.63
N LYS A 13 8.87 -9.17 -5.07
CA LYS A 13 9.66 -7.96 -5.21
C LYS A 13 9.10 -7.09 -6.33
N ILE A 14 9.07 -5.78 -6.07
CA ILE A 14 8.64 -4.80 -7.06
C ILE A 14 9.88 -4.20 -7.70
N CYS A 15 9.93 -4.20 -9.03
CA CYS A 15 11.03 -3.60 -9.77
C CYS A 15 10.79 -2.10 -9.93
N THR A 16 11.56 -1.29 -9.20
CA THR A 16 11.51 0.17 -9.27
C THR A 16 12.94 0.71 -9.29
N ASN A 17 13.07 2.03 -9.46
CA ASN A 17 14.38 2.69 -9.47
C ASN A 17 15.13 2.53 -8.14
N PHE A 18 14.42 2.28 -7.07
CA PHE A 18 15.00 2.22 -5.73
C PHE A 18 14.86 0.84 -5.10
N SER A 19 14.63 -0.19 -5.93
CA SER A 19 14.58 -1.58 -5.47
C SER A 19 15.89 -2.29 -5.80
N ASP A 20 16.03 -3.51 -5.29
CA ASP A 20 17.23 -4.33 -5.51
C ASP A 20 17.50 -4.65 -6.96
N TYR A 21 16.50 -4.52 -7.84
CA TYR A 21 16.65 -4.84 -9.26
C TYR A 21 17.47 -3.81 -10.02
N HIS A 22 17.58 -2.58 -9.52
CA HIS A 22 18.24 -1.48 -10.21
C HIS A 22 19.13 -0.69 -9.28
N PRO A 23 20.14 -1.32 -8.68
CA PRO A 23 21.02 -0.59 -7.74
C PRO A 23 21.79 0.55 -8.40
N GLU A 24 22.03 0.46 -9.71
CA GLU A 24 22.73 1.51 -10.47
C GLU A 24 21.89 2.79 -10.60
N LEU A 25 20.58 2.70 -10.36
CA LEU A 25 19.70 3.86 -10.43
C LEU A 25 19.51 4.53 -9.07
N TRP A 26 20.14 4.00 -8.03
CA TRP A 26 20.03 4.57 -6.70
C TRP A 26 20.63 5.95 -6.63
N ASN A 27 19.91 6.90 -6.03
CA ASN A 27 20.39 8.26 -5.83
C ASN A 27 20.58 8.48 -4.34
N PRO A 28 21.85 8.77 -3.91
CA PRO A 28 22.12 8.98 -2.48
C PRO A 28 21.36 10.15 -1.86
N SER A 29 20.82 11.05 -2.67
CA SER A 29 20.02 12.16 -2.17
C SER A 29 18.60 11.75 -1.76
N TRP A 30 18.20 10.53 -2.06
CA TRP A 30 16.86 10.05 -1.71
C TRP A 30 16.74 9.86 -0.20
N THR A 31 15.60 10.33 0.34
CA THR A 31 15.21 10.08 1.72
C THR A 31 14.12 9.03 1.76
N VAL A 32 13.81 8.53 2.96
CA VAL A 32 12.71 7.58 3.13
C VAL A 32 11.40 8.20 2.64
N SER A 33 11.17 9.49 2.94
CA SER A 33 9.97 10.18 2.46
C SER A 33 9.89 10.20 0.94
N THR A 34 10.99 10.49 0.27
CA THR A 34 11.04 10.52 -1.19
C THR A 34 10.76 9.15 -1.78
N ILE A 35 11.32 8.09 -1.19
CA ILE A 35 11.09 6.73 -1.66
C ILE A 35 9.62 6.34 -1.50
N ILE A 36 9.02 6.67 -0.37
CA ILE A 36 7.60 6.36 -0.12
C ILE A 36 6.70 7.12 -1.08
N LEU A 37 6.97 8.40 -1.32
CA LEU A 37 6.21 9.17 -2.30
C LEU A 37 6.33 8.58 -3.70
N GLY A 38 7.52 8.11 -4.06
CA GLY A 38 7.73 7.41 -5.32
C GLY A 38 6.91 6.14 -5.44
N LEU A 39 6.83 5.35 -4.36
CA LEU A 39 6.01 4.15 -4.33
C LEU A 39 4.53 4.47 -4.47
N ILE A 40 4.05 5.51 -3.80
CA ILE A 40 2.65 5.93 -3.91
C ILE A 40 2.33 6.34 -5.35
N SER A 41 3.23 7.11 -5.96
CA SER A 41 3.07 7.49 -7.37
C SER A 41 3.01 6.26 -8.27
N PHE A 42 3.91 5.30 -8.04
CA PHE A 42 3.96 4.08 -8.83
C PHE A 42 2.70 3.24 -8.67
N MET A 43 2.09 3.25 -7.49
CA MET A 43 0.80 2.56 -7.26
C MET A 43 -0.30 3.11 -8.16
N ASN A 44 -0.22 4.38 -8.54
CA ASN A 44 -1.23 5.02 -9.38
C ASN A 44 -0.95 4.90 -10.88
N GLU A 45 0.15 4.31 -11.25
CA GLU A 45 0.50 4.09 -12.65
C GLU A 45 0.02 2.73 -13.11
N ASN A 46 0.01 2.54 -14.43
CA ASN A 46 -0.37 1.27 -15.04
C ASN A 46 0.81 0.56 -15.72
N GLU A 47 2.01 1.08 -15.54
CA GLU A 47 3.20 0.51 -16.14
C GLU A 47 3.46 -0.88 -15.57
N GLU A 48 3.70 -1.84 -16.45
CA GLU A 48 4.01 -3.20 -16.03
C GLU A 48 5.49 -3.32 -15.69
N THR A 49 5.76 -4.02 -14.59
CA THR A 49 7.12 -4.29 -14.16
C THR A 49 7.14 -5.59 -13.37
N ALA A 50 8.32 -6.07 -13.00
CA ALA A 50 8.42 -7.27 -12.17
C ALA A 50 7.67 -7.07 -10.87
N GLY A 51 6.83 -8.03 -10.51
CA GLY A 51 6.00 -7.97 -9.32
C GLY A 51 4.63 -7.34 -9.54
N SER A 52 4.39 -6.72 -10.69
CA SER A 52 3.08 -6.14 -10.98
C SER A 52 2.10 -7.19 -11.48
N ILE A 53 0.82 -6.92 -11.27
CA ILE A 53 -0.26 -7.74 -11.81
C ILE A 53 -1.30 -6.83 -12.44
N ARG A 54 -2.10 -7.40 -13.32
CA ARG A 54 -3.21 -6.68 -13.93
C ARG A 54 -4.52 -7.10 -13.30
N THR A 55 -5.30 -6.12 -12.91
CA THR A 55 -6.64 -6.35 -12.40
C THR A 55 -7.56 -5.26 -12.92
N THR A 56 -8.86 -5.53 -12.85
CA THR A 56 -9.87 -4.54 -13.24
C THR A 56 -10.02 -3.49 -12.15
N GLU A 57 -10.60 -2.35 -12.50
CA GLU A 57 -10.95 -1.30 -11.55
C GLU A 57 -11.81 -1.87 -10.42
N GLN A 58 -12.77 -2.71 -10.76
CA GLN A 58 -13.68 -3.29 -9.79
C GLN A 58 -12.93 -4.21 -8.82
N GLN A 59 -12.01 -5.02 -9.32
CA GLN A 59 -11.19 -5.88 -8.47
C GLN A 59 -10.34 -5.07 -7.50
N LYS A 60 -9.76 -3.95 -7.98
CA LYS A 60 -8.98 -3.07 -7.12
C LYS A 60 -9.84 -2.47 -6.01
N ARG A 61 -11.07 -2.11 -6.30
CA ARG A 61 -11.99 -1.58 -5.29
C ARG A 61 -12.34 -2.63 -4.23
N VAL A 62 -12.50 -3.87 -4.64
CA VAL A 62 -12.73 -4.96 -3.70
C VAL A 62 -11.52 -5.14 -2.78
N PHE A 63 -10.32 -5.16 -3.34
CA PHE A 63 -9.09 -5.24 -2.53
C PHE A 63 -8.98 -4.07 -1.57
N ALA A 64 -9.28 -2.86 -2.03
CA ALA A 64 -9.23 -1.68 -1.17
C ALA A 64 -10.21 -1.79 -0.01
N ALA A 65 -11.41 -2.26 -0.27
CA ALA A 65 -12.44 -2.43 0.77
C ALA A 65 -12.03 -3.47 1.81
N GLN A 66 -11.25 -4.47 1.42
CA GLN A 66 -10.83 -5.54 2.32
C GLN A 66 -9.48 -5.27 2.98
N SER A 67 -8.77 -4.23 2.55
CA SER A 67 -7.37 -4.02 2.92
C SER A 67 -7.18 -3.81 4.42
N LEU A 68 -8.04 -3.03 5.04
CA LEU A 68 -7.91 -2.73 6.47
C LEU A 68 -8.11 -3.98 7.31
N GLN A 69 -9.12 -4.76 7.02
CA GLN A 69 -9.36 -6.02 7.73
C GLN A 69 -8.21 -6.99 7.52
N TYR A 70 -7.71 -7.09 6.29
CA TYR A 70 -6.54 -7.91 6.01
C TYR A 70 -5.34 -7.48 6.85
N ASN A 71 -5.10 -6.17 6.95
CA ASN A 71 -3.98 -5.64 7.72
C ASN A 71 -4.07 -6.03 9.19
N PHE A 72 -5.26 -5.94 9.79
CA PHE A 72 -5.45 -6.31 11.18
C PHE A 72 -5.31 -7.82 11.42
N THR A 73 -5.80 -8.64 10.49
CA THR A 73 -5.84 -10.08 10.71
C THR A 73 -4.58 -10.82 10.25
N SER A 74 -3.90 -10.29 9.24
CA SER A 74 -2.81 -11.02 8.59
C SER A 74 -1.44 -10.37 8.75
N ILE A 75 -1.37 -9.10 9.14
CA ILE A 75 -0.10 -8.41 9.36
C ILE A 75 0.09 -8.23 10.86
N GLN A 76 0.95 -9.04 11.42
CA GLN A 76 1.10 -9.17 12.87
C GLN A 76 1.44 -7.87 13.57
N LYS A 77 2.25 -7.02 12.95
CA LYS A 77 2.70 -5.77 13.57
C LYS A 77 1.87 -4.55 13.16
N PHE A 78 0.78 -4.75 12.43
CA PHE A 78 0.02 -3.61 11.93
C PHE A 78 -0.60 -2.80 13.06
N GLU A 79 -1.33 -3.44 13.94
CA GLU A 79 -2.01 -2.73 15.01
C GLU A 79 -1.05 -2.03 15.96
N PRO A 80 -0.01 -2.71 16.51
CA PRO A 80 0.91 -2.01 17.41
C PRO A 80 1.69 -0.89 16.74
N THR A 81 1.97 -1.01 15.44
CA THR A 81 2.73 0.02 14.72
C THR A 81 1.88 1.24 14.46
N PHE A 82 0.63 1.07 14.06
CA PHE A 82 -0.21 2.17 13.57
C PHE A 82 -1.26 2.64 14.57
N ALA A 83 -1.44 1.97 15.71
CA ALA A 83 -2.43 2.37 16.70
C ALA A 83 -2.36 3.86 17.07
N PRO A 84 -1.17 4.47 17.27
CA PRO A 84 -1.10 5.90 17.61
C PRO A 84 -1.64 6.83 16.51
N TYR A 85 -1.80 6.33 15.30
CA TYR A 85 -2.23 7.12 14.15
C TYR A 85 -3.64 6.80 13.68
N PHE A 86 -4.37 5.96 14.39
CA PHE A 86 -5.68 5.51 13.92
C PHE A 86 -6.66 6.66 13.69
N ASP A 87 -6.62 7.69 14.52
CA ASP A 87 -7.47 8.86 14.33
C ASP A 87 -7.19 9.54 12.99
N LYS A 88 -5.90 9.71 12.67
CA LYS A 88 -5.51 10.34 11.40
C LYS A 88 -5.82 9.45 10.21
N LEU A 89 -5.77 8.14 10.41
CA LEU A 89 -6.04 7.18 9.34
C LEU A 89 -7.53 6.89 9.17
N GLY A 90 -8.37 7.43 10.05
CA GLY A 90 -9.80 7.16 9.99
C GLY A 90 -10.15 5.72 10.34
N VAL A 91 -9.49 5.17 11.36
CA VAL A 91 -9.71 3.79 11.80
C VAL A 91 -10.29 3.81 13.19
N ASP A 92 -11.40 3.10 13.39
CA ASP A 92 -11.98 2.89 14.72
C ASP A 92 -11.20 1.77 15.42
N PRO A 93 -10.51 2.06 16.53
CA PRO A 93 -9.72 1.04 17.22
C PRO A 93 -10.54 -0.09 17.84
N ILE A 94 -11.82 0.13 18.07
CA ILE A 94 -12.70 -0.88 18.66
C ILE A 94 -13.26 -1.81 17.61
N THR A 95 -13.87 -1.25 16.57
CA THR A 95 -14.48 -2.04 15.50
C THR A 95 -13.47 -2.48 14.47
N LYS A 96 -12.32 -1.81 14.41
CA LYS A 96 -11.26 -2.04 13.41
C LYS A 96 -11.75 -1.80 11.99
N LEU A 97 -12.72 -0.88 11.85
CA LEU A 97 -13.26 -0.51 10.57
C LEU A 97 -12.93 0.95 10.28
N ALA A 98 -13.01 1.32 9.01
CA ALA A 98 -12.80 2.70 8.62
C ALA A 98 -13.90 3.58 9.18
N THR A 99 -13.51 4.70 9.80
CA THR A 99 -14.46 5.67 10.35
C THR A 99 -14.69 6.84 9.41
N ILE A 100 -14.09 6.80 8.24
CA ILE A 100 -14.21 7.88 7.27
C ILE A 100 -15.67 8.04 6.91
N LYS A 101 -16.20 9.18 7.24
CA LYS A 101 -17.54 9.52 6.80
C LYS A 101 -17.52 9.61 5.30
N LYS A 102 -18.42 8.91 4.67
CA LYS A 102 -18.58 9.08 3.25
C LYS A 102 -18.75 10.54 2.98
N SER A 103 -17.80 11.11 2.33
CA SER A 103 -18.02 12.42 1.84
C SER A 103 -19.21 12.28 0.94
N THR A 104 -20.15 13.07 1.22
CA THR A 104 -21.25 13.14 0.33
C THR A 104 -20.74 13.72 -0.93
N GLN A 105 -20.66 13.01 -1.80
CA GLN A 105 -20.25 13.61 -3.02
C GLN A 105 -21.19 13.48 -3.93
#